data_4d5c70955aab2a822810f8b0438ee8e1
#
_entry.id   4d5c70955aab2a822810f8b0438ee8e1
#
_cell.length_a   1.000
_cell.length_b   1.000
_cell.length_c   1.000
_cell.angle_alpha   90.00
_cell.angle_beta   90.00
_cell.angle_gamma   90.00
#
_symmetry.space_group_name_H-M   'P 1'
#
loop_
_entity.id
_entity.type
_entity.pdbx_description
1 polymer ?
#
loop_
_entity_poly.entity_id
_entity_poly.type
_entity_poly.pdbx_seq_one_letter_code
_entity_poly.pdbx_strand_id
1 'polypeptide(L)'
;FKKDKNDIALYTLLFNFGRYLAISSSRPGSQPSTLQGIWNEKLCPPWHSNYTVNINTEMNYWPVLPCDMPEVNEPLIEMARDLSVAGERTAKEMYGMHGFVAHHNVDIWRMTTPVGGCAVWAFWPMSPGWFCEHIFAHYEYTMDEKYLRETAYPIMKKSAEFYCDYLVEDKDGYLIAAPSTSPENNFVLNGSSCAVSQTTTMTMSIIRELFENCIKASDILGEDKEFAEILKDKLKNMLPFRIGKKGQLLEWYNEEKESEIHHRHCSMLYGLHPAHLITADGTPELADACRRSLEIRGDDGTGWSLGWKINFWARLRDGNHALKLFDQQLRFKASTGMNYSHGGGTYENLFDAHPPFQIDGNFGAVSGVCEMLLDCFDGKIYLLPALPDKWSDGSVRGLLAKGNIKVDMTWSGGKLTSYSLTGKGKANIVYGGKETVHELDGSTLTVEL
;
A
#
# COMPACT_ATOMS: atom_id res chain seq x y z
N PHE A 1 -16.48 -16.98 16.20
CA PHE A 1 -15.05 -17.27 16.15
C PHE A 1 -14.45 -17.72 17.49
N LYS A 2 -14.91 -17.15 18.62
CA LYS A 2 -14.53 -17.64 19.95
C LYS A 2 -14.94 -19.11 20.19
N LYS A 3 -16.07 -19.53 19.60
CA LYS A 3 -16.65 -20.87 19.74
C LYS A 3 -16.23 -21.81 18.61
N ASP A 4 -16.10 -21.28 17.40
CA ASP A 4 -15.73 -22.03 16.21
C ASP A 4 -14.74 -21.22 15.34
N LYS A 5 -13.49 -21.64 15.32
CA LYS A 5 -12.45 -21.04 14.48
C LYS A 5 -12.61 -21.33 12.98
N ASN A 6 -13.57 -22.18 12.63
CA ASN A 6 -13.88 -22.57 11.26
C ASN A 6 -15.11 -21.86 10.71
N ASP A 7 -15.60 -20.83 11.39
CA ASP A 7 -16.73 -20.02 10.92
C ASP A 7 -16.33 -19.20 9.69
N ILE A 8 -16.53 -19.79 8.50
CA ILE A 8 -16.24 -19.17 7.21
C ILE A 8 -17.11 -17.93 6.98
N ALA A 9 -18.33 -17.90 7.51
CA ALA A 9 -19.22 -16.74 7.37
C ALA A 9 -18.63 -15.47 8.00
N LEU A 10 -17.77 -15.60 9.01
CA LEU A 10 -17.14 -14.46 9.66
C LEU A 10 -16.11 -13.78 8.75
N TYR A 11 -15.41 -14.52 7.89
CA TYR A 11 -14.50 -13.91 6.90
C TYR A 11 -15.27 -13.04 5.90
N THR A 12 -16.39 -13.58 5.38
CA THR A 12 -17.29 -12.82 4.49
C THR A 12 -17.90 -11.60 5.19
N LEU A 13 -18.29 -11.75 6.47
CA LEU A 13 -18.82 -10.64 7.26
C LEU A 13 -17.77 -9.55 7.44
N LEU A 14 -16.53 -9.89 7.82
CA LEU A 14 -15.46 -8.91 8.02
C LEU A 14 -15.09 -8.20 6.72
N PHE A 15 -15.02 -8.93 5.60
CA PHE A 15 -14.81 -8.35 4.27
C PHE A 15 -15.89 -7.32 3.92
N ASN A 16 -17.16 -7.69 4.03
CA ASN A 16 -18.27 -6.78 3.72
C ASN A 16 -18.38 -5.63 4.73
N PHE A 17 -18.05 -5.87 6.00
CA PHE A 17 -18.03 -4.84 7.02
C PHE A 17 -16.95 -3.78 6.74
N GLY A 18 -15.75 -4.18 6.33
CA GLY A 18 -14.71 -3.23 5.94
C GLY A 18 -15.12 -2.39 4.73
N ARG A 19 -15.78 -2.98 3.71
CA ARG A 19 -16.36 -2.22 2.59
C ARG A 19 -17.44 -1.21 3.08
N TYR A 20 -18.32 -1.64 3.97
CA TYR A 20 -19.31 -0.75 4.59
C TYR A 20 -18.64 0.42 5.34
N LEU A 21 -17.56 0.15 6.09
CA LEU A 21 -16.82 1.18 6.80
C LEU A 21 -16.17 2.19 5.83
N ALA A 22 -15.59 1.73 4.72
CA ALA A 22 -15.01 2.60 3.69
C ALA A 22 -16.07 3.53 3.07
N ILE A 23 -17.18 2.97 2.61
CA ILE A 23 -18.31 3.73 2.04
C ILE A 23 -18.90 4.73 3.05
N SER A 24 -18.92 4.38 4.33
CA SER A 24 -19.51 5.23 5.37
C SER A 24 -18.58 6.38 5.78
N SER A 25 -17.28 6.19 5.74
CA SER A 25 -16.28 7.14 6.27
C SER A 25 -15.60 8.02 5.21
N SER A 26 -15.77 7.72 3.91
CA SER A 26 -15.15 8.48 2.82
C SER A 26 -16.12 8.57 1.65
N ARG A 27 -16.61 9.78 1.37
CA ARG A 27 -17.58 10.03 0.28
C ARG A 27 -17.20 11.28 -0.50
N PRO A 28 -17.54 11.39 -1.76
CA PRO A 28 -17.36 12.61 -2.54
C PRO A 28 -17.83 13.86 -1.78
N GLY A 29 -16.98 14.88 -1.71
CA GLY A 29 -17.26 16.12 -0.99
C GLY A 29 -17.06 16.04 0.54
N SER A 30 -16.62 14.90 1.10
CA SER A 30 -16.23 14.78 2.51
C SER A 30 -14.71 14.90 2.69
N GLN A 31 -14.27 14.86 3.96
CA GLN A 31 -12.85 14.64 4.27
C GLN A 31 -12.51 13.15 4.16
N PRO A 32 -11.22 12.78 3.97
CA PRO A 32 -10.80 11.39 4.01
C PRO A 32 -11.13 10.70 5.33
N SER A 33 -11.20 9.38 5.30
CA SER A 33 -11.30 8.56 6.51
C SER A 33 -10.08 8.82 7.42
N THR A 34 -10.33 9.25 8.65
CA THR A 34 -9.27 9.51 9.64
C THR A 34 -8.72 8.20 10.20
N LEU A 35 -7.77 8.27 11.13
CA LEU A 35 -7.23 7.11 11.85
C LEU A 35 -8.33 6.26 12.54
N GLN A 36 -9.47 6.88 12.88
CA GLN A 36 -10.65 6.23 13.45
C GLN A 36 -11.89 6.33 12.54
N GLY A 37 -11.71 6.58 11.25
CA GLY A 37 -12.79 6.81 10.29
C GLY A 37 -13.57 8.08 10.66
N ILE A 38 -14.89 7.88 10.95
CA ILE A 38 -15.79 8.91 11.48
C ILE A 38 -16.28 8.55 12.90
N TRP A 39 -15.78 7.47 13.48
CA TRP A 39 -16.23 6.90 14.77
C TRP A 39 -15.36 7.33 15.95
N ASN A 40 -14.97 8.58 15.99
CA ASN A 40 -14.30 9.18 17.13
C ASN A 40 -15.31 9.86 18.06
N GLU A 41 -15.32 9.46 19.32
CA GLU A 41 -16.20 10.03 20.37
C GLU A 41 -15.47 10.98 21.34
N LYS A 42 -14.14 11.11 21.22
CA LYS A 42 -13.30 11.83 22.19
C LYS A 42 -12.84 13.18 21.65
N LEU A 43 -12.76 14.18 22.52
CA LEU A 43 -12.12 15.47 22.20
C LEU A 43 -10.60 15.33 22.00
N CYS A 44 -9.98 14.44 22.76
CA CYS A 44 -8.54 14.11 22.65
C CYS A 44 -8.41 12.61 22.42
N PRO A 45 -8.67 12.13 21.19
CA PRO A 45 -8.54 10.71 20.87
C PRO A 45 -7.07 10.29 20.78
N PRO A 46 -6.76 8.98 20.81
CA PRO A 46 -5.45 8.47 20.48
C PRO A 46 -4.95 9.05 19.16
N TRP A 47 -3.68 9.49 19.14
CA TRP A 47 -3.02 10.14 18.00
C TRP A 47 -3.86 11.27 17.35
N HIS A 48 -4.70 11.94 18.15
CA HIS A 48 -5.62 13.01 17.72
C HIS A 48 -6.59 12.61 16.60
N SER A 49 -6.70 11.31 16.27
CA SER A 49 -7.47 10.78 15.14
C SER A 49 -7.19 11.55 13.83
N ASN A 50 -5.92 11.97 13.63
CA ASN A 50 -5.50 12.72 12.45
C ASN A 50 -5.21 11.78 11.26
N TYR A 51 -4.64 12.32 10.20
CA TYR A 51 -4.16 11.55 9.05
C TYR A 51 -2.68 11.22 9.25
N THR A 52 -2.40 10.02 9.74
CA THR A 52 -1.04 9.48 9.78
C THR A 52 -0.75 8.88 8.41
N VAL A 53 0.20 9.48 7.71
CA VAL A 53 0.43 9.24 6.27
C VAL A 53 1.78 8.55 5.99
N ASN A 54 2.21 7.70 6.93
CA ASN A 54 3.34 6.81 6.73
C ASN A 54 2.92 5.33 6.62
N ILE A 55 1.60 5.04 6.64
CA ILE A 55 0.94 3.76 6.40
C ILE A 55 -0.59 3.84 6.59
N ASN A 56 -1.09 4.49 7.66
CA ASN A 56 -2.46 4.31 8.13
C ASN A 56 -3.49 4.87 7.15
N THR A 57 -3.32 6.11 6.72
CA THR A 57 -4.22 6.75 5.75
C THR A 57 -4.19 6.01 4.42
N GLU A 58 -3.02 5.62 3.95
CA GLU A 58 -2.84 4.88 2.71
C GLU A 58 -3.56 3.52 2.77
N MET A 59 -3.40 2.79 3.86
CA MET A 59 -4.09 1.50 4.09
C MET A 59 -5.61 1.64 4.09
N ASN A 60 -6.16 2.78 4.55
CA ASN A 60 -7.60 3.01 4.51
C ASN A 60 -8.17 2.95 3.09
N TYR A 61 -7.35 3.19 2.08
CA TYR A 61 -7.79 3.26 0.67
C TYR A 61 -7.36 2.06 -0.18
N TRP A 62 -6.53 1.15 0.31
CA TRP A 62 -6.11 -0.03 -0.46
C TRP A 62 -7.27 -0.89 -0.99
N PRO A 63 -8.38 -1.16 -0.25
CA PRO A 63 -9.46 -1.99 -0.77
C PRO A 63 -10.41 -1.26 -1.72
N VAL A 64 -10.35 0.07 -1.80
CA VAL A 64 -11.36 0.89 -2.46
C VAL A 64 -11.49 0.57 -3.94
N LEU A 65 -10.38 0.58 -4.66
CA LEU A 65 -10.36 0.31 -6.10
C LEU A 65 -10.62 -1.16 -6.42
N PRO A 66 -9.94 -2.15 -5.80
CA PRO A 66 -10.23 -3.57 -6.05
C PRO A 66 -11.67 -3.99 -5.71
N CYS A 67 -12.34 -3.28 -4.81
CA CYS A 67 -13.75 -3.50 -4.47
C CYS A 67 -14.74 -2.72 -5.34
N ASP A 68 -14.33 -2.13 -6.47
CA ASP A 68 -15.16 -1.36 -7.40
C ASP A 68 -15.88 -0.18 -6.72
N MET A 69 -15.14 0.63 -5.95
CA MET A 69 -15.66 1.80 -5.23
C MET A 69 -14.80 3.06 -5.50
N PRO A 70 -14.52 3.42 -6.79
CA PRO A 70 -13.58 4.50 -7.10
C PRO A 70 -14.01 5.87 -6.54
N GLU A 71 -15.31 6.13 -6.36
CA GLU A 71 -15.83 7.35 -5.77
C GLU A 71 -15.42 7.54 -4.31
N VAL A 72 -15.16 6.44 -3.58
CA VAL A 72 -14.67 6.49 -2.18
C VAL A 72 -13.23 7.02 -2.11
N ASN A 73 -12.48 6.95 -3.20
CA ASN A 73 -11.10 7.46 -3.29
C ASN A 73 -11.02 8.99 -3.48
N GLU A 74 -12.11 9.63 -3.91
CA GLU A 74 -12.13 11.07 -4.22
C GLU A 74 -11.65 11.96 -3.05
N PRO A 75 -12.08 11.76 -1.78
CA PRO A 75 -11.58 12.59 -0.68
C PRO A 75 -10.06 12.52 -0.46
N LEU A 76 -9.43 11.36 -0.70
CA LEU A 76 -7.98 11.21 -0.63
C LEU A 76 -7.29 11.99 -1.75
N ILE A 77 -7.83 11.91 -2.97
CA ILE A 77 -7.32 12.64 -4.13
C ILE A 77 -7.41 14.15 -3.89
N GLU A 78 -8.53 14.65 -3.37
CA GLU A 78 -8.70 16.07 -3.02
C GLU A 78 -7.70 16.50 -1.93
N MET A 79 -7.50 15.68 -0.90
CA MET A 79 -6.48 15.97 0.11
C MET A 79 -5.08 16.05 -0.51
N ALA A 80 -4.72 15.15 -1.39
CA ALA A 80 -3.43 15.18 -2.07
C ALA A 80 -3.28 16.41 -2.99
N ARG A 81 -4.38 16.84 -3.65
CA ARG A 81 -4.42 18.09 -4.42
C ARG A 81 -4.16 19.32 -3.54
N ASP A 82 -4.84 19.41 -2.39
CA ASP A 82 -4.63 20.50 -1.45
C ASP A 82 -3.19 20.51 -0.90
N LEU A 83 -2.64 19.32 -0.56
CA LEU A 83 -1.26 19.17 -0.10
C LEU A 83 -0.26 19.56 -1.19
N SER A 84 -0.59 19.34 -2.48
CA SER A 84 0.28 19.72 -3.59
C SER A 84 0.43 21.26 -3.74
N VAL A 85 -0.50 22.00 -3.17
CA VAL A 85 -0.44 23.48 -3.08
C VAL A 85 0.21 23.92 -1.78
N ALA A 86 -0.27 23.42 -0.63
CA ALA A 86 0.26 23.80 0.68
C ALA A 86 1.74 23.41 0.86
N GLY A 87 2.13 22.25 0.32
CA GLY A 87 3.47 21.69 0.44
C GLY A 87 4.55 22.37 -0.41
N GLU A 88 4.18 23.19 -1.42
CA GLU A 88 5.15 23.98 -2.20
C GLU A 88 5.95 24.93 -1.30
N ARG A 89 5.26 25.57 -0.36
CA ARG A 89 5.92 26.45 0.61
C ARG A 89 6.90 25.70 1.47
N THR A 90 6.52 24.51 1.97
CA THR A 90 7.40 23.68 2.80
C THR A 90 8.61 23.17 2.01
N ALA A 91 8.43 22.74 0.77
CA ALA A 91 9.52 22.34 -0.12
C ALA A 91 10.52 23.49 -0.32
N LYS A 92 10.02 24.69 -0.62
CA LYS A 92 10.85 25.87 -0.86
C LYS A 92 11.55 26.38 0.40
N GLU A 93 10.80 26.59 1.50
CA GLU A 93 11.33 27.27 2.71
C GLU A 93 12.16 26.32 3.57
N MET A 94 11.80 25.04 3.65
CA MET A 94 12.48 24.07 4.52
C MET A 94 13.61 23.34 3.80
N TYR A 95 13.46 23.06 2.51
CA TYR A 95 14.40 22.26 1.74
C TYR A 95 15.12 23.06 0.63
N GLY A 96 14.60 24.21 0.20
CA GLY A 96 15.13 24.97 -0.94
C GLY A 96 14.92 24.25 -2.29
N MET A 97 13.89 23.41 -2.39
CA MET A 97 13.61 22.51 -3.51
C MET A 97 12.32 22.90 -4.23
N HIS A 98 12.18 22.43 -5.47
CA HIS A 98 10.95 22.55 -6.26
C HIS A 98 9.87 21.56 -5.81
N GLY A 99 8.72 21.61 -6.49
CA GLY A 99 7.62 20.71 -6.25
C GLY A 99 6.94 20.91 -4.89
N PHE A 100 6.52 19.85 -4.24
CA PHE A 100 5.91 19.91 -2.91
C PHE A 100 6.31 18.73 -2.01
N VAL A 101 6.21 18.95 -0.70
CA VAL A 101 6.51 17.97 0.33
C VAL A 101 5.47 18.02 1.45
N ALA A 102 5.18 16.87 2.04
CA ALA A 102 4.45 16.73 3.29
C ALA A 102 5.10 15.61 4.12
N HIS A 103 4.92 15.67 5.43
CA HIS A 103 5.54 14.73 6.36
C HIS A 103 4.52 13.74 6.92
N HIS A 104 4.93 12.88 7.85
CA HIS A 104 4.19 11.70 8.29
C HIS A 104 2.80 11.94 8.89
N ASN A 105 2.46 13.17 9.28
CA ASN A 105 1.12 13.56 9.73
C ASN A 105 0.65 14.80 8.99
N VAL A 106 -0.59 14.73 8.54
CA VAL A 106 -1.32 15.89 8.01
C VAL A 106 -2.64 16.04 8.76
N ASP A 107 -3.31 17.17 8.60
CA ASP A 107 -4.57 17.49 9.26
C ASP A 107 -5.60 18.04 8.27
N ILE A 108 -6.77 18.43 8.76
CA ILE A 108 -7.82 19.03 7.94
C ILE A 108 -7.41 20.39 7.34
N TRP A 109 -6.38 21.04 7.90
CA TRP A 109 -5.83 22.31 7.44
C TRP A 109 -4.68 22.13 6.44
N ARG A 110 -4.37 20.87 6.11
CA ARG A 110 -3.28 20.48 5.17
C ARG A 110 -1.90 20.92 5.67
N MET A 111 -1.63 20.72 6.96
CA MET A 111 -0.29 20.91 7.50
C MET A 111 0.71 19.99 6.77
N THR A 112 1.83 20.55 6.33
CA THR A 112 2.84 19.82 5.54
C THR A 112 4.19 19.72 6.23
N THR A 113 4.44 20.52 7.28
CA THR A 113 5.68 20.49 8.06
C THR A 113 5.76 19.26 8.96
N PRO A 114 6.97 18.84 9.41
CA PRO A 114 7.09 17.81 10.42
C PRO A 114 6.35 18.19 11.70
N VAL A 115 5.70 17.21 12.34
CA VAL A 115 5.16 17.37 13.69
C VAL A 115 6.26 17.26 14.74
N GLY A 116 5.96 17.59 16.00
CA GLY A 116 6.88 17.35 17.12
C GLY A 116 7.12 15.87 17.39
N GLY A 117 8.26 15.54 18.01
CA GLY A 117 8.60 14.18 18.41
C GLY A 117 9.96 13.72 17.93
N CYS A 118 10.08 12.44 17.57
CA CYS A 118 11.35 11.85 17.14
C CYS A 118 11.46 11.80 15.61
N ALA A 119 12.68 11.95 15.09
CA ALA A 119 12.94 11.96 13.66
C ALA A 119 12.44 10.69 12.95
N VAL A 120 12.44 9.54 13.63
CA VAL A 120 12.05 8.24 13.03
C VAL A 120 10.63 8.21 12.48
N TRP A 121 9.73 9.04 13.01
CA TRP A 121 8.38 9.22 12.45
C TRP A 121 8.15 10.63 11.93
N ALA A 122 8.53 11.68 12.69
CA ALA A 122 8.18 13.06 12.36
C ALA A 122 8.87 13.57 11.09
N PHE A 123 10.15 13.21 10.89
CA PHE A 123 10.93 13.65 9.74
C PHE A 123 10.95 12.62 8.63
N TRP A 124 9.81 12.45 7.97
CA TRP A 124 9.63 11.52 6.86
C TRP A 124 8.91 12.21 5.69
N PRO A 125 9.64 12.75 4.71
CA PRO A 125 9.10 13.60 3.64
C PRO A 125 8.59 12.80 2.44
N MET A 126 8.00 11.60 2.66
CA MET A 126 7.68 10.67 1.59
C MET A 126 6.18 10.49 1.33
N SER A 127 5.30 11.11 2.14
CA SER A 127 3.86 10.97 1.97
C SER A 127 3.35 11.43 0.59
N PRO A 128 3.87 12.50 -0.05
CA PRO A 128 3.44 12.84 -1.40
C PRO A 128 3.69 11.75 -2.43
N GLY A 129 4.86 11.08 -2.35
CA GLY A 129 5.18 9.97 -3.23
C GLY A 129 4.23 8.79 -3.03
N TRP A 130 3.89 8.46 -1.79
CA TRP A 130 2.95 7.38 -1.50
C TRP A 130 1.52 7.72 -1.93
N PHE A 131 1.06 8.96 -1.71
CA PHE A 131 -0.24 9.36 -2.27
C PHE A 131 -0.31 9.26 -3.79
N CYS A 132 0.81 9.50 -4.48
CA CYS A 132 0.87 9.36 -5.93
C CYS A 132 0.66 7.93 -6.42
N GLU A 133 0.96 6.89 -5.61
CA GLU A 133 0.57 5.51 -5.87
C GLU A 133 -0.96 5.40 -5.98
N HIS A 134 -1.72 5.86 -4.97
CA HIS A 134 -3.20 5.86 -4.99
C HIS A 134 -3.79 6.68 -6.13
N ILE A 135 -3.16 7.82 -6.45
CA ILE A 135 -3.61 8.73 -7.50
C ILE A 135 -3.45 8.06 -8.88
N PHE A 136 -2.29 7.41 -9.12
CA PHE A 136 -2.09 6.71 -10.38
C PHE A 136 -2.90 5.42 -10.48
N ALA A 137 -3.02 4.67 -9.37
CA ALA A 137 -3.89 3.50 -9.29
C ALA A 137 -5.35 3.84 -9.64
N HIS A 138 -5.87 5.00 -9.20
CA HIS A 138 -7.22 5.43 -9.59
C HIS A 138 -7.38 5.50 -11.11
N TYR A 139 -6.39 6.04 -11.83
CA TYR A 139 -6.38 5.99 -13.30
C TYR A 139 -6.33 4.55 -13.83
N GLU A 140 -5.42 3.72 -13.32
CA GLU A 140 -5.25 2.34 -13.79
C GLU A 140 -6.54 1.50 -13.66
N TYR A 141 -7.35 1.77 -12.63
CA TYR A 141 -8.63 1.08 -12.40
C TYR A 141 -9.81 1.70 -13.14
N THR A 142 -9.82 3.02 -13.37
CA THR A 142 -10.95 3.70 -14.02
C THR A 142 -10.73 3.93 -15.52
N MET A 143 -9.48 3.98 -15.96
CA MET A 143 -9.05 4.35 -17.33
C MET A 143 -9.53 5.74 -17.77
N ASP A 144 -9.73 6.67 -16.80
CA ASP A 144 -10.14 8.05 -17.08
C ASP A 144 -8.92 8.92 -17.43
N GLU A 145 -8.65 9.07 -18.74
CA GLU A 145 -7.56 9.92 -19.24
C GLU A 145 -7.75 11.41 -18.91
N LYS A 146 -9.00 11.88 -18.80
CA LYS A 146 -9.25 13.25 -18.37
C LYS A 146 -8.79 13.48 -16.94
N TYR A 147 -9.14 12.56 -16.04
CA TYR A 147 -8.65 12.58 -14.66
C TYR A 147 -7.12 12.50 -14.63
N LEU A 148 -6.51 11.60 -15.40
CA LEU A 148 -5.05 11.50 -15.48
C LEU A 148 -4.41 12.82 -15.87
N ARG A 149 -4.92 13.49 -16.91
CA ARG A 149 -4.40 14.75 -17.44
C ARG A 149 -4.62 15.94 -16.52
N GLU A 150 -5.84 16.10 -15.99
CA GLU A 150 -6.25 17.32 -15.29
C GLU A 150 -5.97 17.25 -13.77
N THR A 151 -5.80 16.06 -13.20
CA THR A 151 -5.66 15.87 -11.75
C THR A 151 -4.42 15.06 -11.38
N ALA A 152 -4.30 13.82 -11.86
CA ALA A 152 -3.27 12.90 -11.40
C ALA A 152 -1.87 13.37 -11.80
N TYR A 153 -1.63 13.56 -13.09
CA TYR A 153 -0.30 13.88 -13.60
C TYR A 153 0.28 15.19 -13.04
N PRO A 154 -0.48 16.30 -12.92
CA PRO A 154 0.03 17.52 -12.30
C PRO A 154 0.51 17.32 -10.85
N ILE A 155 -0.21 16.55 -10.02
CA ILE A 155 0.18 16.24 -8.64
C ILE A 155 1.43 15.36 -8.62
N MET A 156 1.44 14.28 -9.42
CA MET A 156 2.56 13.35 -9.52
C MET A 156 3.84 14.04 -10.00
N LYS A 157 3.74 14.90 -11.04
CA LYS A 157 4.86 15.67 -11.57
C LYS A 157 5.48 16.58 -10.50
N LYS A 158 4.68 17.35 -9.78
CA LYS A 158 5.17 18.20 -8.67
C LYS A 158 5.84 17.40 -7.58
N SER A 159 5.30 16.22 -7.22
CA SER A 159 5.94 15.31 -6.27
C SER A 159 7.29 14.81 -6.81
N ALA A 160 7.34 14.42 -8.07
CA ALA A 160 8.57 13.96 -8.72
C ALA A 160 9.64 15.07 -8.83
N GLU A 161 9.24 16.32 -9.08
CA GLU A 161 10.15 17.48 -9.08
C GLU A 161 10.86 17.63 -7.73
N PHE A 162 10.15 17.50 -6.61
CA PHE A 162 10.75 17.54 -5.28
C PHE A 162 11.80 16.43 -5.10
N TYR A 163 11.47 15.19 -5.47
CA TYR A 163 12.43 14.09 -5.32
C TYR A 163 13.57 14.15 -6.33
N CYS A 164 13.37 14.77 -7.48
CA CYS A 164 14.50 15.06 -8.39
C CYS A 164 15.57 15.93 -7.75
N ASP A 165 15.16 16.92 -6.95
CA ASP A 165 16.07 17.79 -6.20
C ASP A 165 16.59 17.13 -4.92
N TYR A 166 15.81 16.23 -4.30
CA TYR A 166 16.17 15.54 -3.05
C TYR A 166 17.20 14.41 -3.23
N LEU A 167 17.33 13.87 -4.44
CA LEU A 167 18.30 12.83 -4.76
C LEU A 167 19.70 13.42 -4.88
N VAL A 168 20.68 12.79 -4.19
CA VAL A 168 22.10 13.12 -4.22
C VAL A 168 22.91 11.88 -4.58
N GLU A 169 24.09 12.06 -5.14
CA GLU A 169 25.02 10.95 -5.40
C GLU A 169 25.68 10.48 -4.10
N ASP A 170 25.75 9.18 -3.93
CA ASP A 170 26.57 8.56 -2.88
C ASP A 170 28.04 8.40 -3.34
N LYS A 171 28.87 7.85 -2.45
CA LYS A 171 30.32 7.63 -2.73
C LYS A 171 30.61 6.67 -3.90
N ASP A 172 29.64 5.86 -4.29
CA ASP A 172 29.75 4.85 -5.35
C ASP A 172 29.07 5.31 -6.64
N GLY A 173 28.53 6.54 -6.68
CA GLY A 173 27.86 7.17 -7.83
C GLY A 173 26.40 6.83 -7.98
N TYR A 174 25.79 6.15 -6.99
CA TYR A 174 24.33 5.91 -7.00
C TYR A 174 23.57 7.11 -6.48
N LEU A 175 22.42 7.38 -7.09
CA LEU A 175 21.46 8.35 -6.55
C LEU A 175 20.72 7.76 -5.34
N ILE A 176 20.76 8.50 -4.24
CA ILE A 176 20.10 8.18 -2.97
C ILE A 176 19.34 9.39 -2.45
N ALA A 177 18.25 9.17 -1.75
CA ALA A 177 17.52 10.23 -1.02
C ALA A 177 18.10 10.34 0.39
N ALA A 178 18.82 11.43 0.67
CA ALA A 178 19.54 11.63 1.92
C ALA A 178 19.29 13.03 2.51
N PRO A 179 19.03 13.15 3.83
CA PRO A 179 18.89 12.08 4.83
C PRO A 179 17.56 11.35 4.76
N SER A 180 17.46 10.13 5.29
CA SER A 180 16.24 9.32 5.25
C SER A 180 15.99 8.57 6.55
N THR A 181 14.71 8.29 6.83
CA THR A 181 14.26 7.44 7.95
C THR A 181 13.44 6.27 7.42
N SER A 182 13.46 5.14 8.12
CA SER A 182 12.55 4.03 7.86
C SER A 182 11.50 4.00 8.96
N PRO A 183 10.28 4.49 8.69
CA PRO A 183 9.25 4.51 9.73
C PRO A 183 8.94 3.09 10.24
N GLU A 184 8.84 2.88 11.51
CA GLU A 184 9.27 3.73 12.61
C GLU A 184 10.35 3.01 13.42
N ASN A 185 11.23 2.24 12.74
CA ASN A 185 12.25 1.43 13.37
C ASN A 185 13.60 2.16 13.41
N ASN A 186 14.34 1.94 14.48
CA ASN A 186 15.69 2.45 14.66
C ASN A 186 16.71 1.33 14.38
N PHE A 187 17.93 1.74 14.09
CA PHE A 187 19.08 0.83 14.06
C PHE A 187 20.11 1.22 15.15
N VAL A 188 21.03 0.30 15.44
CA VAL A 188 22.07 0.52 16.44
C VAL A 188 23.39 0.76 15.75
N LEU A 189 23.98 1.95 15.96
CA LEU A 189 25.31 2.32 15.48
C LEU A 189 26.19 2.71 16.67
N ASN A 190 27.32 2.03 16.82
CA ASN A 190 28.27 2.27 17.94
C ASN A 190 27.61 2.22 19.34
N GLY A 191 26.62 1.33 19.51
CA GLY A 191 25.90 1.17 20.79
C GLY A 191 24.78 2.18 21.03
N SER A 192 24.56 3.13 20.12
CA SER A 192 23.49 4.14 20.19
C SER A 192 22.35 3.82 19.23
N SER A 193 21.11 4.10 19.65
CA SER A 193 19.93 4.01 18.78
C SER A 193 19.89 5.19 17.81
N CYS A 194 19.80 4.91 16.51
CA CYS A 194 19.81 5.88 15.43
C CYS A 194 18.55 5.76 14.57
N ALA A 195 17.95 6.90 14.21
CA ALA A 195 16.75 6.98 13.37
C ALA A 195 17.08 7.31 11.91
N VAL A 196 18.13 8.11 11.69
CA VAL A 196 18.45 8.72 10.38
C VAL A 196 19.58 7.97 9.72
N SER A 197 19.34 7.49 8.51
CA SER A 197 20.31 6.84 7.63
C SER A 197 20.62 7.72 6.42
N GLN A 198 21.62 7.35 5.64
CA GLN A 198 21.90 7.99 4.35
C GLN A 198 20.68 7.82 3.43
N THR A 199 20.16 6.60 3.31
CA THR A 199 18.89 6.33 2.64
C THR A 199 18.24 5.07 3.21
N THR A 200 16.99 4.79 2.81
CA THR A 200 16.24 3.60 3.19
C THR A 200 15.58 2.96 1.97
N THR A 201 15.36 1.66 2.04
CA THR A 201 14.72 0.90 0.96
C THR A 201 13.31 1.40 0.68
N MET A 202 12.54 1.76 1.72
CA MET A 202 11.21 2.32 1.53
C MET A 202 11.23 3.63 0.74
N THR A 203 12.10 4.57 1.14
CA THR A 203 12.24 5.86 0.46
C THR A 203 12.60 5.69 -1.01
N MET A 204 13.59 4.84 -1.30
CA MET A 204 14.00 4.56 -2.68
C MET A 204 12.91 3.87 -3.49
N SER A 205 12.12 3.00 -2.87
CA SER A 205 10.98 2.33 -3.52
C SER A 205 9.88 3.30 -3.91
N ILE A 206 9.48 4.19 -3.00
CA ILE A 206 8.45 5.21 -3.26
C ILE A 206 8.88 6.13 -4.42
N ILE A 207 10.12 6.60 -4.41
CA ILE A 207 10.64 7.47 -5.48
C ILE A 207 10.68 6.72 -6.82
N ARG A 208 11.14 5.48 -6.82
CA ARG A 208 11.20 4.64 -8.03
C ARG A 208 9.82 4.46 -8.65
N GLU A 209 8.85 4.03 -7.86
CA GLU A 209 7.48 3.84 -8.32
C GLU A 209 6.86 5.15 -8.86
N LEU A 210 7.02 6.25 -8.15
CA LEU A 210 6.55 7.55 -8.61
C LEU A 210 7.15 7.94 -9.96
N PHE A 211 8.47 7.77 -10.14
CA PHE A 211 9.14 8.09 -11.39
C PHE A 211 8.65 7.19 -12.54
N GLU A 212 8.53 5.88 -12.30
CA GLU A 212 7.98 4.95 -13.28
C GLU A 212 6.53 5.30 -13.66
N ASN A 213 5.70 5.66 -12.69
CA ASN A 213 4.31 6.05 -12.93
C ASN A 213 4.20 7.40 -13.66
N CYS A 214 5.08 8.38 -13.38
CA CYS A 214 5.15 9.63 -14.15
C CYS A 214 5.55 9.39 -15.61
N ILE A 215 6.50 8.49 -15.86
CA ILE A 215 6.91 8.12 -17.22
C ILE A 215 5.74 7.48 -17.96
N LYS A 216 5.06 6.49 -17.33
CA LYS A 216 3.87 5.86 -17.91
C LYS A 216 2.77 6.87 -18.23
N ALA A 217 2.49 7.79 -17.30
CA ALA A 217 1.50 8.84 -17.48
C ALA A 217 1.87 9.78 -18.65
N SER A 218 3.14 10.21 -18.74
CA SER A 218 3.66 11.00 -19.85
C SER A 218 3.49 10.30 -21.20
N ASP A 219 3.79 9.00 -21.26
CA ASP A 219 3.65 8.19 -22.48
C ASP A 219 2.17 8.06 -22.91
N ILE A 220 1.26 7.82 -21.94
CA ILE A 220 -0.20 7.71 -22.18
C ILE A 220 -0.76 9.04 -22.69
N LEU A 221 -0.39 10.15 -22.04
CA LEU A 221 -0.89 11.48 -22.39
C LEU A 221 -0.22 12.07 -23.64
N GLY A 222 0.94 11.56 -24.03
CA GLY A 222 1.77 12.10 -25.10
C GLY A 222 2.41 13.47 -24.76
N GLU A 223 2.57 13.79 -23.48
CA GLU A 223 3.03 15.07 -22.94
C GLU A 223 4.34 14.92 -22.13
N ASP A 224 5.06 16.05 -21.91
CA ASP A 224 6.22 16.17 -21.01
C ASP A 224 7.35 15.13 -21.24
N LYS A 225 7.62 14.77 -22.49
CA LYS A 225 8.64 13.79 -22.87
C LYS A 225 10.04 14.12 -22.33
N GLU A 226 10.40 15.40 -22.27
CA GLU A 226 11.69 15.85 -21.73
C GLU A 226 11.80 15.53 -20.24
N PHE A 227 10.75 15.77 -19.46
CA PHE A 227 10.72 15.40 -18.05
C PHE A 227 10.77 13.89 -17.86
N ALA A 228 10.06 13.13 -18.67
CA ALA A 228 10.13 11.66 -18.65
C ALA A 228 11.56 11.13 -18.92
N GLU A 229 12.32 11.74 -19.85
CA GLU A 229 13.71 11.36 -20.08
C GLU A 229 14.63 11.68 -18.86
N ILE A 230 14.40 12.80 -18.17
CA ILE A 230 15.10 13.12 -16.91
C ILE A 230 14.83 12.03 -15.86
N LEU A 231 13.57 11.60 -15.71
CA LEU A 231 13.22 10.55 -14.76
C LEU A 231 13.83 9.20 -15.13
N LYS A 232 13.85 8.84 -16.42
CA LYS A 232 14.48 7.62 -16.92
C LYS A 232 15.98 7.60 -16.61
N ASP A 233 16.66 8.72 -16.77
CA ASP A 233 18.09 8.83 -16.47
C ASP A 233 18.34 8.67 -14.96
N LYS A 234 17.53 9.33 -14.12
CA LYS A 234 17.64 9.16 -12.66
C LYS A 234 17.40 7.72 -12.23
N LEU A 235 16.36 7.04 -12.76
CA LEU A 235 16.06 5.64 -12.44
C LEU A 235 17.22 4.68 -12.71
N LYS A 236 17.98 4.90 -13.78
CA LYS A 236 19.15 4.08 -14.10
C LYS A 236 20.26 4.17 -13.05
N ASN A 237 20.37 5.32 -12.41
CA ASN A 237 21.42 5.62 -11.44
C ASN A 237 20.97 5.46 -9.98
N MET A 238 19.69 5.17 -9.72
CA MET A 238 19.17 4.95 -8.37
C MET A 238 19.76 3.68 -7.74
N LEU A 239 20.08 3.78 -6.45
CA LEU A 239 20.55 2.65 -5.65
C LEU A 239 19.58 1.45 -5.79
N PRO A 240 20.08 0.25 -6.20
CA PRO A 240 19.24 -0.93 -6.37
C PRO A 240 18.80 -1.52 -5.03
N PHE A 241 17.83 -2.42 -5.06
CA PHE A 241 17.50 -3.28 -3.91
C PHE A 241 18.70 -4.14 -3.53
N ARG A 242 18.91 -4.35 -2.24
CA ARG A 242 20.04 -5.12 -1.72
C ARG A 242 19.62 -6.15 -0.69
N ILE A 243 20.22 -7.32 -0.79
CA ILE A 243 19.95 -8.46 0.10
C ILE A 243 21.09 -8.52 1.14
N GLY A 244 20.71 -8.67 2.41
CA GLY A 244 21.64 -8.78 3.51
C GLY A 244 22.15 -10.20 3.74
N LYS A 245 23.08 -10.36 4.66
CA LYS A 245 23.76 -11.65 4.97
C LYS A 245 22.83 -12.74 5.49
N LYS A 246 21.64 -12.38 6.01
CA LYS A 246 20.63 -13.34 6.47
C LYS A 246 19.62 -13.70 5.37
N GLY A 247 19.83 -13.21 4.14
CA GLY A 247 18.94 -13.36 3.02
C GLY A 247 17.73 -12.40 3.04
N GLN A 248 17.67 -11.47 3.99
CA GLN A 248 16.63 -10.45 4.10
C GLN A 248 16.87 -9.27 3.14
N LEU A 249 15.79 -8.57 2.77
CA LEU A 249 15.90 -7.27 2.11
C LEU A 249 16.47 -6.24 3.11
N LEU A 250 17.47 -5.47 2.73
CA LEU A 250 18.06 -4.45 3.59
C LEU A 250 17.06 -3.29 3.80
N GLU A 251 16.92 -2.82 5.02
CA GLU A 251 16.05 -1.70 5.37
C GLU A 251 16.76 -0.35 5.24
N TRP A 252 18.01 -0.27 5.67
CA TRP A 252 18.85 0.96 5.64
C TRP A 252 19.98 0.87 4.62
N TYR A 253 20.69 2.00 4.44
CA TYR A 253 21.83 2.10 3.52
C TYR A 253 22.93 1.08 3.79
N ASN A 254 23.24 0.80 5.05
CA ASN A 254 24.13 -0.30 5.43
C ASN A 254 23.31 -1.45 6.07
N GLU A 255 23.94 -2.61 6.20
CA GLU A 255 23.37 -3.74 6.94
C GLU A 255 23.53 -3.48 8.46
N GLU A 256 22.67 -2.62 8.98
CA GLU A 256 22.69 -2.21 10.38
C GLU A 256 21.98 -3.25 11.27
N LYS A 257 22.34 -3.25 12.56
CA LYS A 257 21.62 -4.05 13.56
C LYS A 257 20.33 -3.30 13.92
N GLU A 258 19.19 -3.93 13.69
CA GLU A 258 17.89 -3.39 14.09
C GLU A 258 17.80 -3.20 15.60
N SER A 259 17.18 -2.10 16.06
CA SER A 259 16.87 -1.89 17.47
C SER A 259 15.75 -2.80 17.94
N GLU A 260 14.73 -3.01 17.07
CA GLU A 260 13.60 -3.88 17.34
C GLU A 260 13.35 -4.82 16.15
N ILE A 261 13.80 -6.08 16.28
CA ILE A 261 13.70 -7.07 15.20
C ILE A 261 12.24 -7.39 14.85
N HIS A 262 11.35 -7.40 15.85
CA HIS A 262 9.92 -7.69 15.69
C HIS A 262 9.07 -6.42 15.61
N HIS A 263 9.65 -5.33 15.08
CA HIS A 263 8.94 -4.07 14.93
C HIS A 263 7.67 -4.23 14.08
N ARG A 264 6.60 -3.50 14.45
CA ARG A 264 5.30 -3.54 13.75
C ARG A 264 5.35 -3.06 12.30
N HIS A 265 6.25 -2.11 11.96
CA HIS A 265 6.46 -1.67 10.58
C HIS A 265 7.35 -2.64 9.80
N CYS A 266 7.01 -2.83 8.52
CA CYS A 266 7.78 -3.56 7.52
C CYS A 266 8.10 -2.65 6.33
N SER A 267 8.58 -1.44 6.62
CA SER A 267 8.74 -0.35 5.66
C SER A 267 9.59 -0.72 4.44
N MET A 268 10.63 -1.55 4.64
CA MET A 268 11.48 -2.05 3.55
C MET A 268 10.71 -2.88 2.51
N LEU A 269 9.53 -3.37 2.84
CA LEU A 269 8.70 -4.20 1.95
C LEU A 269 7.70 -3.41 1.10
N TYR A 270 7.74 -2.06 1.13
CA TYR A 270 6.92 -1.21 0.27
C TYR A 270 6.97 -1.64 -1.20
N GLY A 271 8.16 -2.00 -1.68
CA GLY A 271 8.36 -2.47 -3.06
C GLY A 271 7.62 -3.77 -3.43
N LEU A 272 7.25 -4.59 -2.42
CA LEU A 272 6.41 -5.77 -2.59
C LEU A 272 4.92 -5.39 -2.56
N HIS A 273 4.50 -4.57 -1.56
CA HIS A 273 3.14 -4.05 -1.42
C HIS A 273 3.16 -2.70 -0.66
N PRO A 274 2.50 -1.64 -1.17
CA PRO A 274 1.53 -1.64 -2.28
C PRO A 274 2.16 -1.65 -3.67
N ALA A 275 3.42 -1.21 -3.84
CA ALA A 275 4.07 -1.23 -5.15
C ALA A 275 4.23 -2.66 -5.72
N HIS A 276 4.44 -2.74 -7.04
CA HIS A 276 4.78 -4.00 -7.73
C HIS A 276 6.22 -3.95 -8.28
N LEU A 277 7.14 -3.33 -7.53
CA LEU A 277 8.57 -3.29 -7.87
C LEU A 277 9.26 -4.62 -7.60
N ILE A 278 8.72 -5.39 -6.66
CA ILE A 278 9.14 -6.74 -6.31
C ILE A 278 7.93 -7.67 -6.49
N THR A 279 8.08 -8.71 -7.29
CA THR A 279 7.01 -9.67 -7.57
C THR A 279 7.56 -11.09 -7.53
N ALA A 280 6.72 -12.06 -7.15
CA ALA A 280 7.11 -13.47 -7.09
C ALA A 280 7.55 -14.00 -8.47
N ASP A 281 6.92 -13.51 -9.54
CA ASP A 281 7.18 -13.99 -10.91
C ASP A 281 8.32 -13.23 -11.60
N GLY A 282 8.40 -11.89 -11.42
CA GLY A 282 9.35 -11.04 -12.14
C GLY A 282 10.71 -10.89 -11.45
N THR A 283 10.74 -10.94 -10.11
CA THR A 283 11.93 -10.74 -9.28
C THR A 283 12.01 -11.75 -8.14
N PRO A 284 12.08 -13.07 -8.45
CA PRO A 284 11.94 -14.13 -7.44
C PRO A 284 12.99 -14.05 -6.32
N GLU A 285 14.24 -13.68 -6.61
CA GLU A 285 15.30 -13.52 -5.59
C GLU A 285 14.95 -12.42 -4.58
N LEU A 286 14.42 -11.28 -5.04
CA LEU A 286 13.95 -10.20 -4.17
C LEU A 286 12.68 -10.60 -3.41
N ALA A 287 11.78 -11.35 -4.03
CA ALA A 287 10.60 -11.89 -3.36
C ALA A 287 10.97 -12.85 -2.23
N ASP A 288 11.97 -13.71 -2.43
CA ASP A 288 12.51 -14.59 -1.38
C ASP A 288 13.16 -13.76 -0.25
N ALA A 289 13.85 -12.67 -0.58
CA ALA A 289 14.40 -11.77 0.42
C ALA A 289 13.30 -11.06 1.23
N CYS A 290 12.18 -10.70 0.60
CA CYS A 290 11.00 -10.18 1.30
C CYS A 290 10.37 -11.24 2.23
N ARG A 291 10.24 -12.48 1.76
CA ARG A 291 9.80 -13.61 2.57
C ARG A 291 10.68 -13.78 3.80
N ARG A 292 11.98 -13.76 3.59
CA ARG A 292 12.95 -13.86 4.68
C ARG A 292 12.85 -12.71 5.68
N SER A 293 12.61 -11.49 5.21
CA SER A 293 12.37 -10.32 6.06
C SER A 293 11.12 -10.51 6.94
N LEU A 294 10.02 -11.03 6.36
CA LEU A 294 8.78 -11.31 7.10
C LEU A 294 8.96 -12.40 8.15
N GLU A 295 9.69 -13.48 7.83
CA GLU A 295 10.03 -14.55 8.79
C GLU A 295 10.82 -13.99 9.98
N ILE A 296 11.79 -13.11 9.73
CA ILE A 296 12.58 -12.47 10.79
C ILE A 296 11.70 -11.52 11.60
N ARG A 297 10.86 -10.72 10.96
CA ARG A 297 9.93 -9.77 11.61
C ARG A 297 8.89 -10.48 12.46
N GLY A 298 8.46 -11.69 12.06
CA GLY A 298 7.46 -12.50 12.72
C GLY A 298 6.02 -12.06 12.43
N ASP A 299 5.08 -12.90 12.84
CA ASP A 299 3.66 -12.76 12.51
C ASP A 299 2.90 -11.82 13.43
N ASP A 300 3.35 -11.60 14.66
CA ASP A 300 2.63 -10.76 15.61
C ASP A 300 2.76 -9.26 15.27
N GLY A 301 1.83 -8.47 15.77
CA GLY A 301 1.82 -7.03 15.53
C GLY A 301 0.55 -6.35 16.02
N THR A 302 0.41 -5.09 15.65
CA THR A 302 -0.80 -4.29 15.83
C THR A 302 -1.80 -4.59 14.72
N GLY A 303 -3.03 -4.07 14.79
CA GLY A 303 -4.07 -4.39 13.80
C GLY A 303 -3.67 -4.08 12.36
N TRP A 304 -3.24 -2.85 12.09
CA TRP A 304 -2.79 -2.50 10.74
C TRP A 304 -1.53 -3.26 10.29
N SER A 305 -0.63 -3.60 11.24
CA SER A 305 0.54 -4.42 10.91
C SER A 305 0.16 -5.81 10.43
N LEU A 306 -0.85 -6.44 11.07
CA LEU A 306 -1.43 -7.69 10.59
C LEU A 306 -2.05 -7.50 9.19
N GLY A 307 -2.83 -6.43 9.00
CA GLY A 307 -3.41 -6.07 7.70
C GLY A 307 -2.35 -5.98 6.60
N TRP A 308 -1.23 -5.29 6.85
CA TRP A 308 -0.15 -5.19 5.87
C TRP A 308 0.52 -6.54 5.58
N LYS A 309 0.79 -7.31 6.62
CA LYS A 309 1.40 -8.64 6.48
C LYS A 309 0.52 -9.61 5.70
N ILE A 310 -0.82 -9.54 5.82
CA ILE A 310 -1.74 -10.33 4.99
C ILE A 310 -1.50 -10.03 3.49
N ASN A 311 -1.42 -8.75 3.13
CA ASN A 311 -1.13 -8.34 1.75
C ASN A 311 0.23 -8.84 1.27
N PHE A 312 1.29 -8.74 2.08
CA PHE A 312 2.61 -9.25 1.71
C PHE A 312 2.60 -10.75 1.41
N TRP A 313 2.00 -11.56 2.29
CA TRP A 313 1.95 -13.00 2.08
C TRP A 313 1.08 -13.38 0.87
N ALA A 314 0.01 -12.63 0.60
CA ALA A 314 -0.77 -12.80 -0.63
C ALA A 314 0.07 -12.54 -1.88
N ARG A 315 0.84 -11.43 -1.91
CA ARG A 315 1.76 -11.10 -3.03
C ARG A 315 2.89 -12.11 -3.18
N LEU A 316 3.30 -12.77 -2.10
CA LEU A 316 4.26 -13.87 -2.11
C LEU A 316 3.62 -15.22 -2.48
N ARG A 317 2.35 -15.24 -2.90
CA ARG A 317 1.59 -16.43 -3.30
C ARG A 317 1.42 -17.47 -2.17
N ASP A 318 1.47 -17.04 -0.91
CA ASP A 318 1.27 -17.89 0.27
C ASP A 318 -0.07 -17.57 0.95
N GLY A 319 -1.15 -18.07 0.34
CA GLY A 319 -2.52 -17.85 0.83
C GLY A 319 -2.77 -18.48 2.20
N ASN A 320 -2.12 -19.60 2.52
CA ASN A 320 -2.27 -20.23 3.83
C ASN A 320 -1.66 -19.37 4.94
N HIS A 321 -0.51 -18.74 4.70
CA HIS A 321 0.09 -17.83 5.65
C HIS A 321 -0.72 -16.53 5.77
N ALA A 322 -1.18 -15.97 4.64
CA ALA A 322 -2.08 -14.82 4.64
C ALA A 322 -3.35 -15.09 5.47
N LEU A 323 -4.00 -16.25 5.29
CA LEU A 323 -5.16 -16.64 6.08
C LEU A 323 -4.84 -16.83 7.56
N LYS A 324 -3.68 -17.38 7.91
CA LYS A 324 -3.22 -17.48 9.31
C LYS A 324 -3.18 -16.11 9.97
N LEU A 325 -2.72 -15.07 9.28
CA LEU A 325 -2.70 -13.72 9.80
C LEU A 325 -4.09 -13.08 9.84
N PHE A 326 -4.94 -13.40 8.88
CA PHE A 326 -6.35 -12.98 8.90
C PHE A 326 -7.10 -13.61 10.10
N ASP A 327 -6.81 -14.87 10.44
CA ASP A 327 -7.29 -15.51 11.67
C ASP A 327 -6.77 -14.80 12.93
N GLN A 328 -5.56 -14.25 12.88
CA GLN A 328 -5.02 -13.43 13.97
C GLN A 328 -5.74 -12.08 14.08
N GLN A 329 -6.07 -11.45 12.95
CA GLN A 329 -6.88 -10.23 12.91
C GLN A 329 -8.27 -10.43 13.53
N LEU A 330 -8.86 -11.62 13.38
CA LEU A 330 -10.16 -11.97 13.96
C LEU A 330 -10.11 -12.33 15.45
N ARG A 331 -8.93 -12.33 16.08
CA ARG A 331 -8.81 -12.56 17.53
C ARG A 331 -9.53 -11.46 18.31
N PHE A 332 -10.42 -11.87 19.18
CA PHE A 332 -11.13 -10.95 20.07
C PHE A 332 -10.15 -10.22 21.01
N LYS A 333 -10.32 -8.93 21.12
CA LYS A 333 -9.64 -8.04 22.04
C LYS A 333 -10.63 -7.38 23.01
N ALA A 334 -10.33 -7.46 24.31
CA ALA A 334 -11.09 -6.77 25.34
C ALA A 334 -10.42 -5.47 25.80
N SER A 335 -9.08 -5.41 25.73
CA SER A 335 -8.30 -4.26 26.19
C SER A 335 -8.26 -3.16 25.13
N THR A 336 -8.50 -1.94 25.56
CA THR A 336 -8.31 -0.70 24.79
C THR A 336 -7.03 0.05 25.20
N GLY A 337 -6.21 -0.55 26.07
CA GLY A 337 -4.92 0.01 26.49
C GLY A 337 -3.92 0.00 25.33
N MET A 338 -3.11 1.06 25.23
CA MET A 338 -2.14 1.24 24.15
C MET A 338 -1.07 0.14 24.17
N ASN A 339 -0.79 -0.44 23.01
CA ASN A 339 0.26 -1.43 22.81
C ASN A 339 0.87 -1.25 21.41
N TYR A 340 2.17 -1.02 21.34
CA TYR A 340 2.87 -0.76 20.08
C TYR A 340 3.55 -1.99 19.46
N SER A 341 3.71 -3.08 20.21
CA SER A 341 4.50 -4.23 19.75
C SER A 341 3.64 -5.38 19.26
N HIS A 342 2.52 -5.62 19.94
CA HIS A 342 1.63 -6.76 19.65
C HIS A 342 0.22 -6.44 20.17
N GLY A 343 -0.70 -7.36 19.94
CA GLY A 343 -2.05 -7.21 20.49
C GLY A 343 -3.09 -6.87 19.43
N GLY A 344 -2.72 -6.85 18.15
CA GLY A 344 -3.68 -6.70 17.04
C GLY A 344 -4.78 -7.74 17.09
N GLY A 345 -5.97 -7.37 16.62
CA GLY A 345 -7.16 -8.20 16.60
C GLY A 345 -8.42 -7.39 16.35
N THR A 346 -9.55 -7.86 16.87
CA THR A 346 -10.86 -7.27 16.61
C THR A 346 -11.65 -7.11 17.90
N TYR A 347 -12.30 -5.96 18.08
CA TYR A 347 -13.26 -5.69 19.16
C TYR A 347 -14.62 -6.37 18.90
N GLU A 348 -15.52 -6.37 19.91
CA GLU A 348 -16.86 -6.99 19.77
C GLU A 348 -17.70 -6.42 18.62
N ASN A 349 -17.51 -5.14 18.30
CA ASN A 349 -18.17 -4.45 17.21
C ASN A 349 -17.51 -4.64 15.84
N LEU A 350 -16.54 -5.56 15.74
CA LEU A 350 -15.71 -5.85 14.56
C LEU A 350 -14.76 -4.72 14.14
N PHE A 351 -14.59 -3.67 14.93
CA PHE A 351 -13.58 -2.67 14.71
C PHE A 351 -12.19 -3.25 14.99
N ASP A 352 -11.23 -2.82 14.19
CA ASP A 352 -9.83 -3.21 14.35
C ASP A 352 -9.25 -2.71 15.67
N ALA A 353 -8.42 -3.54 16.27
CA ALA A 353 -7.65 -3.20 17.45
C ALA A 353 -6.17 -3.06 17.09
N HIS A 354 -5.68 -1.83 17.17
CA HIS A 354 -4.23 -1.59 17.21
C HIS A 354 -3.61 -2.34 18.43
N PRO A 355 -4.03 -2.27 19.79
CA PRO A 355 -4.96 -1.40 20.51
C PRO A 355 -4.40 0.01 20.80
N PRO A 356 -5.23 1.06 21.00
CA PRO A 356 -6.69 1.09 20.92
C PRO A 356 -7.23 1.01 19.49
N PHE A 357 -8.51 1.33 19.27
CA PHE A 357 -9.14 1.32 17.96
C PHE A 357 -8.41 2.22 16.95
N GLN A 358 -8.06 1.63 15.82
CA GLN A 358 -7.69 2.27 14.57
C GLN A 358 -8.44 1.54 13.44
N ILE A 359 -8.88 2.25 12.40
CA ILE A 359 -9.73 1.64 11.36
C ILE A 359 -8.92 0.98 10.22
N ASP A 360 -7.67 1.32 10.10
CA ASP A 360 -6.77 0.89 9.04
C ASP A 360 -6.63 -0.62 8.91
N GLY A 361 -6.56 -1.35 10.04
CA GLY A 361 -6.52 -2.80 10.01
C GLY A 361 -7.79 -3.46 9.45
N ASN A 362 -8.97 -2.83 9.60
CA ASN A 362 -10.18 -3.28 8.92
C ASN A 362 -10.02 -3.22 7.40
N PHE A 363 -9.45 -2.16 6.87
CA PHE A 363 -9.27 -1.95 5.42
C PHE A 363 -8.12 -2.78 4.86
N GLY A 364 -7.00 -2.85 5.59
CA GLY A 364 -5.87 -3.70 5.23
C GLY A 364 -6.23 -5.18 5.11
N ALA A 365 -7.12 -5.66 5.98
CA ALA A 365 -7.63 -7.03 5.92
C ALA A 365 -8.49 -7.27 4.66
N VAL A 366 -9.35 -6.31 4.27
CA VAL A 366 -10.15 -6.39 3.02
C VAL A 366 -9.25 -6.40 1.80
N SER A 367 -8.27 -5.48 1.75
CA SER A 367 -7.26 -5.44 0.68
C SER A 367 -6.52 -6.77 0.56
N GLY A 368 -6.10 -7.34 1.70
CA GLY A 368 -5.42 -8.65 1.71
C GLY A 368 -6.27 -9.77 1.12
N VAL A 369 -7.58 -9.79 1.38
CA VAL A 369 -8.51 -10.74 0.74
C VAL A 369 -8.58 -10.48 -0.77
N CYS A 370 -8.64 -9.22 -1.21
CA CYS A 370 -8.57 -8.90 -2.64
C CYS A 370 -7.30 -9.46 -3.28
N GLU A 371 -6.12 -9.20 -2.68
CA GLU A 371 -4.83 -9.71 -3.16
C GLU A 371 -4.72 -11.25 -3.18
N MET A 372 -5.40 -11.94 -2.26
CA MET A 372 -5.47 -13.40 -2.26
C MET A 372 -6.28 -13.94 -3.44
N LEU A 373 -7.30 -13.20 -3.89
CA LEU A 373 -8.26 -13.63 -4.91
C LEU A 373 -7.95 -13.06 -6.30
N LEU A 374 -7.45 -11.83 -6.37
CA LEU A 374 -7.20 -11.10 -7.63
C LEU A 374 -5.97 -10.21 -7.47
N ASP A 375 -4.98 -10.36 -8.33
CA ASP A 375 -3.81 -9.49 -8.39
C ASP A 375 -3.61 -8.98 -9.83
N CYS A 376 -3.16 -7.73 -10.00
CA CYS A 376 -3.05 -7.08 -11.29
C CYS A 376 -1.73 -6.32 -11.42
N PHE A 377 -0.80 -6.82 -12.23
CA PHE A 377 0.44 -6.13 -12.55
C PHE A 377 0.96 -6.54 -13.94
N ASP A 378 1.80 -5.71 -14.53
CA ASP A 378 2.42 -5.92 -15.84
C ASP A 378 1.39 -6.28 -16.96
N GLY A 379 0.23 -5.59 -16.91
CA GLY A 379 -0.85 -5.82 -17.89
C GLY A 379 -1.53 -7.18 -17.78
N LYS A 380 -1.34 -7.92 -16.69
CA LYS A 380 -1.92 -9.24 -16.44
C LYS A 380 -2.85 -9.21 -15.23
N ILE A 381 -3.86 -10.07 -15.27
CA ILE A 381 -4.86 -10.28 -14.22
C ILE A 381 -4.70 -11.72 -13.72
N TYR A 382 -4.25 -11.88 -12.50
CA TYR A 382 -4.02 -13.18 -11.87
C TYR A 382 -5.26 -13.58 -11.06
N LEU A 383 -5.85 -14.72 -11.40
CA LEU A 383 -7.02 -15.26 -10.72
C LEU A 383 -6.61 -16.27 -9.65
N LEU A 384 -7.14 -16.10 -8.44
CA LEU A 384 -6.87 -16.92 -7.26
C LEU A 384 -5.36 -17.11 -6.97
N PRO A 385 -4.53 -16.05 -7.05
CA PRO A 385 -3.07 -16.19 -6.97
C PRO A 385 -2.58 -16.72 -5.63
N ALA A 386 -3.36 -16.55 -4.55
CA ALA A 386 -3.02 -16.97 -3.19
C ALA A 386 -4.25 -17.53 -2.45
N LEU A 387 -5.01 -18.42 -3.13
CA LEU A 387 -6.17 -19.07 -2.52
C LEU A 387 -5.71 -20.01 -1.40
N PRO A 388 -6.19 -19.86 -0.13
CA PRO A 388 -5.82 -20.76 0.95
C PRO A 388 -6.60 -22.08 0.85
N ASP A 389 -6.00 -23.18 1.31
CA ASP A 389 -6.62 -24.51 1.29
C ASP A 389 -7.98 -24.58 1.99
N LYS A 390 -8.14 -23.80 3.07
CA LYS A 390 -9.38 -23.73 3.86
C LYS A 390 -10.55 -23.14 3.08
N TRP A 391 -10.30 -22.36 2.03
CA TRP A 391 -11.31 -21.77 1.15
C TRP A 391 -11.49 -22.63 -0.11
N SER A 392 -11.65 -23.96 0.09
CA SER A 392 -11.74 -24.91 -1.01
C SER A 392 -12.88 -24.63 -1.99
N ASP A 393 -13.98 -24.05 -1.51
CA ASP A 393 -15.16 -23.74 -2.30
C ASP A 393 -15.61 -22.31 -2.03
N GLY A 394 -15.96 -21.60 -3.08
CA GLY A 394 -16.36 -20.20 -2.91
C GLY A 394 -16.66 -19.48 -4.21
N SER A 395 -17.06 -18.24 -4.06
CA SER A 395 -17.24 -17.31 -5.17
C SER A 395 -17.01 -15.88 -4.70
N VAL A 396 -16.60 -15.03 -5.62
CA VAL A 396 -16.53 -13.58 -5.44
C VAL A 396 -17.11 -12.91 -6.67
N ARG A 397 -17.75 -11.75 -6.49
CA ARG A 397 -18.36 -11.00 -7.59
C ARG A 397 -18.02 -9.52 -7.47
N GLY A 398 -17.83 -8.88 -8.62
CA GLY A 398 -17.63 -7.45 -8.73
C GLY A 398 -16.29 -6.96 -8.20
N LEU A 399 -15.24 -7.79 -8.22
CA LEU A 399 -13.88 -7.26 -8.05
C LEU A 399 -13.49 -6.48 -9.30
N LEU A 400 -12.83 -5.35 -9.12
CA LEU A 400 -12.30 -4.57 -10.22
C LEU A 400 -10.81 -4.87 -10.42
N ALA A 401 -10.43 -5.18 -11.64
CA ALA A 401 -9.06 -5.29 -12.09
C ALA A 401 -8.62 -3.99 -12.78
N LYS A 402 -7.30 -3.74 -12.84
CA LYS A 402 -6.73 -2.65 -13.65
C LYS A 402 -7.19 -2.78 -15.10
N GLY A 403 -7.37 -1.66 -15.81
CA GLY A 403 -7.98 -1.63 -17.13
C GLY A 403 -9.51 -1.50 -17.11
N ASN A 404 -10.11 -1.21 -15.94
CA ASN A 404 -11.56 -1.11 -15.74
C ASN A 404 -12.31 -2.39 -16.12
N ILE A 405 -11.79 -3.55 -15.68
CA ILE A 405 -12.34 -4.86 -15.96
C ILE A 405 -12.92 -5.46 -14.68
N LYS A 406 -14.25 -5.65 -14.64
CA LYS A 406 -14.91 -6.33 -13.52
C LYS A 406 -14.74 -7.84 -13.67
N VAL A 407 -14.44 -8.48 -12.54
CA VAL A 407 -14.14 -9.91 -12.47
C VAL A 407 -15.04 -10.59 -11.46
N ASP A 408 -15.76 -11.62 -11.90
CA ASP A 408 -16.44 -12.58 -11.03
C ASP A 408 -15.71 -13.93 -11.13
N MET A 409 -15.66 -14.67 -10.03
CA MET A 409 -15.01 -15.99 -9.97
C MET A 409 -15.81 -16.96 -9.14
N THR A 410 -15.80 -18.23 -9.54
CA THR A 410 -16.31 -19.37 -8.76
C THR A 410 -15.27 -20.47 -8.77
N TRP A 411 -15.06 -21.10 -7.60
CA TRP A 411 -14.11 -22.20 -7.47
C TRP A 411 -14.67 -23.31 -6.59
N SER A 412 -14.23 -24.54 -6.84
CA SER A 412 -14.58 -25.73 -6.05
C SER A 412 -13.40 -26.68 -5.98
N GLY A 413 -13.22 -27.33 -4.81
CA GLY A 413 -12.08 -28.20 -4.56
C GLY A 413 -10.73 -27.48 -4.70
N GLY A 414 -10.66 -26.20 -4.40
CA GLY A 414 -9.44 -25.38 -4.52
C GLY A 414 -9.08 -24.98 -5.96
N LYS A 415 -9.98 -25.19 -6.93
CA LYS A 415 -9.74 -24.90 -8.35
C LYS A 415 -10.80 -23.98 -8.89
N LEU A 416 -10.37 -23.00 -9.68
CA LEU A 416 -11.27 -22.14 -10.45
C LEU A 416 -12.12 -23.00 -11.37
N THR A 417 -13.44 -22.84 -11.32
CA THR A 417 -14.40 -23.54 -12.16
C THR A 417 -15.00 -22.63 -13.23
N SER A 418 -15.20 -21.37 -12.90
CA SER A 418 -15.64 -20.37 -13.89
C SER A 418 -15.19 -18.96 -13.49
N TYR A 419 -15.09 -18.09 -14.47
CA TYR A 419 -14.94 -16.65 -14.26
C TYR A 419 -15.69 -15.85 -15.31
N SER A 420 -16.08 -14.63 -14.96
CA SER A 420 -16.69 -13.67 -15.90
C SER A 420 -15.89 -12.38 -15.91
N LEU A 421 -15.77 -11.79 -17.09
CA LEU A 421 -15.10 -10.52 -17.34
C LEU A 421 -16.07 -9.53 -17.96
N THR A 422 -16.17 -8.31 -17.43
CA THR A 422 -16.95 -7.23 -18.01
C THR A 422 -16.09 -5.98 -18.12
N GLY A 423 -15.84 -5.51 -19.33
CA GLY A 423 -14.98 -4.37 -19.61
C GLY A 423 -14.74 -4.18 -21.09
N LYS A 424 -13.75 -3.39 -21.47
CA LYS A 424 -13.38 -3.15 -22.88
C LYS A 424 -11.88 -3.33 -23.09
N GLY A 425 -11.51 -3.79 -24.30
CA GLY A 425 -10.11 -3.96 -24.68
C GLY A 425 -9.57 -5.35 -24.33
N LYS A 426 -8.26 -5.47 -24.16
CA LYS A 426 -7.60 -6.76 -23.90
C LYS A 426 -7.55 -7.08 -22.42
N ALA A 427 -7.87 -8.32 -22.07
CA ALA A 427 -7.69 -8.89 -20.74
C ALA A 427 -6.74 -10.09 -20.82
N ASN A 428 -5.56 -9.96 -20.22
CA ASN A 428 -4.58 -11.03 -20.13
C ASN A 428 -4.77 -11.76 -18.80
N ILE A 429 -5.43 -12.90 -18.83
CA ILE A 429 -5.78 -13.68 -17.64
C ILE A 429 -4.70 -14.72 -17.36
N VAL A 430 -4.23 -14.77 -16.11
CA VAL A 430 -3.28 -15.79 -15.65
C VAL A 430 -3.94 -16.65 -14.57
N TYR A 431 -4.01 -17.95 -14.80
CA TYR A 431 -4.48 -18.92 -13.82
C TYR A 431 -3.70 -20.23 -13.93
N GLY A 432 -3.21 -20.76 -12.81
CA GLY A 432 -2.46 -22.02 -12.75
C GLY A 432 -1.23 -22.04 -13.67
N GLY A 433 -0.56 -20.91 -13.85
CA GLY A 433 0.61 -20.75 -14.71
C GLY A 433 0.28 -20.68 -16.22
N LYS A 434 -0.98 -20.68 -16.59
CA LYS A 434 -1.42 -20.48 -17.99
C LYS A 434 -1.90 -19.05 -18.21
N GLU A 435 -1.51 -18.47 -19.32
CA GLU A 435 -1.97 -17.16 -19.78
C GLU A 435 -2.99 -17.32 -20.91
N THR A 436 -4.10 -16.60 -20.82
CA THR A 436 -5.16 -16.56 -21.83
C THR A 436 -5.54 -15.11 -22.10
N VAL A 437 -5.61 -14.74 -23.38
CA VAL A 437 -5.97 -13.38 -23.80
C VAL A 437 -7.42 -13.37 -24.27
N HIS A 438 -8.20 -12.41 -23.77
CA HIS A 438 -9.57 -12.15 -24.19
C HIS A 438 -9.70 -10.75 -24.77
N GLU A 439 -10.47 -10.59 -25.83
CA GLU A 439 -10.91 -9.28 -26.35
C GLU A 439 -12.32 -9.00 -25.81
N LEU A 440 -12.47 -7.89 -25.10
CA LEU A 440 -13.72 -7.48 -24.46
C LEU A 440 -14.35 -6.30 -25.19
N ASP A 441 -15.64 -6.37 -25.44
CA ASP A 441 -16.42 -5.37 -26.19
C ASP A 441 -17.39 -4.54 -25.32
N GLY A 442 -17.37 -4.77 -24.01
CA GLY A 442 -18.25 -4.15 -23.01
C GLY A 442 -19.38 -5.08 -22.55
N SER A 443 -19.61 -6.21 -23.23
CA SER A 443 -20.49 -7.26 -22.74
C SER A 443 -19.76 -8.17 -21.74
N THR A 444 -20.53 -8.96 -20.98
CA THR A 444 -19.95 -9.94 -20.06
C THR A 444 -19.53 -11.19 -20.80
N LEU A 445 -18.25 -11.51 -20.74
CA LEU A 445 -17.69 -12.79 -21.20
C LEU A 445 -17.64 -13.76 -20.02
N THR A 446 -18.24 -14.95 -20.16
CA THR A 446 -18.14 -16.03 -19.15
C THR A 446 -17.33 -17.18 -19.71
N VAL A 447 -16.41 -17.69 -18.90
CA VAL A 447 -15.53 -18.82 -19.21
C VAL A 447 -15.73 -19.92 -18.17
N GLU A 448 -16.08 -21.12 -18.64
CA GLU A 448 -16.13 -22.35 -17.84
C GLU A 448 -14.82 -23.13 -18.02
N LEU A 449 -14.28 -23.75 -16.97
CA LEU A 449 -12.98 -24.44 -16.95
C LEU A 449 -13.10 -25.93 -16.67
#